data_c21027bbf0db4661e4cece65474f851a
#
_entry.id   c21027bbf0db4661e4cece65474f851a
#
_cell.length_a   1.000
_cell.length_b   1.000
_cell.length_c   1.000
_cell.angle_alpha   90.00
_cell.angle_beta   90.00
_cell.angle_gamma   90.00
#
_symmetry.space_group_name_H-M   'P 1'
#
loop_
_entity.id
_entity.type
_entity.pdbx_description
1 polymer ?
#
loop_
_entity_poly.entity_id
_entity_poly.type
_entity_poly.pdbx_seq_one_letter_code
_entity_poly.pdbx_strand_id
1 'polypeptide(L)' 'MQVRNEGQLDEWVAAAIAAQPQAAADVAAGKTAAVGRLVGHVMKLSGGKADAKSINEKLLARLRGDGA' A
#
# COMPACT_ATOMS: atom_id res chain seq x y z
N MET A 1 17.15 -16.90 0.01
CA MET A 1 16.43 -16.32 0.11
C MET A 1 15.22 -16.59 -0.35
N GLN A 2 14.31 -16.46 0.04
CA GLN A 2 13.23 -16.81 -0.38
C GLN A 2 12.48 -15.84 -1.02
N VAL A 3 11.76 -16.17 -1.93
CA VAL A 3 10.99 -15.34 -2.58
C VAL A 3 9.69 -15.37 -2.05
N ARG A 4 9.17 -14.34 -1.54
CA ARG A 4 7.95 -14.33 -1.02
C ARG A 4 7.12 -13.42 -1.75
N ASN A 5 5.84 -13.53 -1.61
CA ASN A 5 4.88 -12.61 -2.17
C ASN A 5 5.04 -11.23 -1.57
N GLU A 6 5.70 -11.16 -0.47
CA GLU A 6 5.90 -9.86 0.16
C GLU A 6 6.69 -8.91 -0.70
N GLY A 7 7.67 -9.39 -1.42
CA GLY A 7 8.45 -8.53 -2.30
C GLY A 7 7.59 -7.95 -3.40
N GLN A 8 6.71 -8.77 -3.96
CA GLN A 8 5.85 -8.31 -5.01
C GLN A 8 4.81 -7.35 -4.48
N LEU A 9 4.29 -7.61 -3.30
CA LEU A 9 3.32 -6.74 -2.68
C LEU A 9 3.95 -5.39 -2.41
N ASP A 10 5.19 -5.36 -1.95
CA ASP A 10 5.89 -4.11 -1.72
C ASP A 10 6.03 -3.30 -3.00
N GLU A 11 6.28 -3.96 -4.11
CA GLU A 11 6.39 -3.27 -5.38
C GLU A 11 5.07 -2.64 -5.77
N TRP A 12 3.99 -3.37 -5.59
CA TRP A 12 2.67 -2.83 -5.91
C TRP A 12 2.33 -1.65 -5.01
N VAL A 13 2.67 -1.77 -3.74
CA VAL A 13 2.41 -0.70 -2.79
C VAL A 13 3.22 0.54 -3.17
N ALA A 14 4.49 0.35 -3.51
CA ALA A 14 5.32 1.48 -3.92
C ALA A 14 4.78 2.13 -5.19
N ALA A 15 4.34 1.31 -6.13
CA ALA A 15 3.77 1.84 -7.37
C ALA A 15 2.50 2.62 -7.10
N ALA A 16 1.67 2.14 -6.19
CA ALA A 16 0.44 2.84 -5.84
C ALA A 16 0.74 4.18 -5.20
N ILE A 17 1.73 4.21 -4.32
CA ILE A 17 2.12 5.45 -3.67
C ILE A 17 2.62 6.45 -4.71
N ALA A 18 3.41 5.97 -5.65
CA ALA A 18 3.91 6.85 -6.69
C ALA A 18 2.81 7.36 -7.62
N ALA A 19 1.80 6.52 -7.85
CA ALA A 19 0.70 6.89 -8.73
C ALA A 19 -0.30 7.80 -8.04
N GLN A 20 -0.40 7.68 -6.70
CA GLN A 20 -1.37 8.44 -5.94
C GLN A 20 -0.66 9.20 -4.82
N PRO A 21 0.18 10.15 -5.16
CA PRO A 21 0.98 10.83 -4.13
C PRO A 21 0.12 11.61 -3.14
N GLN A 22 -1.01 12.13 -3.60
CA GLN A 22 -1.87 12.88 -2.71
C GLN A 22 -2.50 11.96 -1.67
N ALA A 23 -2.96 10.79 -2.10
CA ALA A 23 -3.54 9.84 -1.17
C ALA A 23 -2.49 9.36 -0.18
N ALA A 24 -1.27 9.15 -0.65
CA ALA A 24 -0.19 8.74 0.23
C ALA A 24 0.10 9.80 1.27
N ALA A 25 0.13 11.05 0.86
CA ALA A 25 0.38 12.15 1.79
C ALA A 25 -0.74 12.24 2.81
N ASP A 26 -1.97 12.04 2.39
CA ASP A 26 -3.11 12.10 3.30
C ASP A 26 -3.02 11.00 4.35
N VAL A 27 -2.66 9.80 3.94
CA VAL A 27 -2.52 8.70 4.89
C VAL A 27 -1.40 9.01 5.88
N ALA A 28 -0.30 9.54 5.39
CA ALA A 28 0.82 9.87 6.25
C ALA A 28 0.43 10.96 7.25
N ALA A 29 -0.51 11.81 6.86
CA ALA A 29 -0.96 12.87 7.73
C ALA A 29 -2.04 12.40 8.72
N GLY A 30 -2.42 11.14 8.65
CA GLY A 30 -3.40 10.58 9.56
C GLY A 30 -4.77 10.37 8.97
N LYS A 31 -4.97 10.70 7.70
CA LYS A 31 -6.26 10.52 7.08
C LYS A 31 -6.35 9.11 6.52
N THR A 32 -6.63 8.17 7.39
CA THR A 32 -6.62 6.78 6.99
C THR A 32 -7.67 6.44 5.96
N ALA A 33 -8.69 7.27 5.82
CA ALA A 33 -9.70 7.03 4.80
C ALA A 33 -9.07 7.04 3.40
N ALA A 34 -7.98 7.75 3.22
CA ALA A 34 -7.32 7.82 1.93
C ALA A 34 -6.64 6.51 1.55
N VAL A 35 -6.46 5.62 2.52
CA VAL A 35 -5.79 4.36 2.25
C VAL A 35 -6.63 3.53 1.27
N GLY A 36 -7.93 3.73 1.25
CA GLY A 36 -8.79 3.00 0.32
C GLY A 36 -8.42 3.23 -1.12
N ARG A 37 -7.97 4.43 -1.45
CA ARG A 37 -7.56 4.73 -2.81
C ARG A 37 -6.32 3.95 -3.18
N LEU A 38 -5.39 3.86 -2.23
CA LEU A 38 -4.15 3.14 -2.48
C LEU A 38 -4.41 1.64 -2.54
N VAL A 39 -5.26 1.14 -1.67
CA VAL A 39 -5.62 -0.27 -1.69
C VAL A 39 -6.27 -0.62 -3.03
N GLY A 40 -7.18 0.23 -3.49
CA GLY A 40 -7.83 -0.01 -4.78
C GLY A 40 -6.83 -0.04 -5.91
N HIS A 41 -5.85 0.84 -5.88
CA HIS A 41 -4.86 0.88 -6.93
C HIS A 41 -3.98 -0.38 -6.90
N VAL A 42 -3.59 -0.83 -5.72
CA VAL A 42 -2.80 -2.03 -5.59
C VAL A 42 -3.59 -3.24 -6.06
N MET A 43 -4.87 -3.30 -5.70
CA MET A 43 -5.71 -4.38 -6.17
C MET A 43 -5.76 -4.43 -7.69
N LYS A 44 -5.82 -3.26 -8.30
CA LYS A 44 -5.87 -3.18 -9.74
C LYS A 44 -4.54 -3.66 -10.33
N LEU A 45 -3.43 -3.25 -9.75
CA LEU A 45 -2.12 -3.65 -10.25
C LEU A 45 -1.91 -5.15 -10.11
N SER A 46 -2.44 -5.75 -9.06
CA SER A 46 -2.25 -7.16 -8.82
C SER A 46 -3.30 -8.02 -9.52
N GLY A 47 -4.27 -7.38 -10.15
CA GLY A 47 -5.33 -8.14 -10.80
C GLY A 47 -6.23 -8.83 -9.79
N GLY A 48 -6.33 -8.26 -8.61
CA GLY A 48 -7.17 -8.82 -7.58
C GLY A 48 -6.51 -9.92 -6.77
N LYS A 49 -5.23 -10.19 -7.01
CA LYS A 49 -4.58 -11.25 -6.30
C LYS A 49 -4.08 -10.84 -4.93
N ALA A 50 -3.83 -9.58 -4.74
CA ALA A 50 -3.33 -9.12 -3.46
C ALA A 50 -4.46 -9.06 -2.45
N ASP A 51 -4.12 -9.32 -1.20
CA ASP A 51 -5.09 -9.30 -0.12
C ASP A 51 -5.24 -7.89 0.42
N ALA A 52 -6.46 -7.38 0.43
CA ALA A 52 -6.69 -6.00 0.84
C ALA A 52 -6.20 -5.73 2.26
N LYS A 53 -6.33 -6.71 3.15
CA LYS A 53 -5.88 -6.53 4.52
C LYS A 53 -4.37 -6.36 4.57
N SER A 54 -3.65 -7.20 3.83
CA SER A 54 -2.20 -7.10 3.80
C SER A 54 -1.76 -5.80 3.17
N ILE A 55 -2.45 -5.36 2.12
CA ILE A 55 -2.15 -4.11 1.46
C ILE A 55 -2.32 -2.97 2.45
N ASN A 56 -3.42 -2.99 3.19
CA ASN A 56 -3.70 -1.94 4.14
C ASN A 56 -2.61 -1.87 5.20
N GLU A 57 -2.20 -3.01 5.73
CA GLU A 57 -1.18 -3.04 6.74
C GLU A 57 0.15 -2.54 6.20
N LYS A 58 0.51 -2.93 4.99
CA LYS A 58 1.76 -2.49 4.42
C LYS A 58 1.75 -1.01 4.11
N LEU A 59 0.64 -0.49 3.65
CA LEU A 59 0.54 0.92 3.35
C LEU A 59 0.67 1.74 4.63
N LEU A 60 -0.02 1.33 5.67
CA LEU A 60 0.04 2.07 6.92
C LEU A 60 1.43 2.03 7.51
N ALA A 61 2.06 0.88 7.49
CA ALA A 61 3.40 0.76 8.02
C ALA A 61 4.38 1.63 7.24
N ARG A 62 4.21 1.65 5.91
CA ARG A 62 5.12 2.39 5.09
C ARG A 62 4.92 3.89 5.20
N LEU A 63 3.68 4.32 5.21
CA LEU A 63 3.38 5.75 5.17
C LEU A 63 3.41 6.39 6.54
N ARG A 64 3.07 5.63 7.57
CA ARG A 64 3.06 6.19 8.90
C ARG A 64 4.34 5.90 9.66
N GLY A 65 5.22 5.14 9.08
CA GLY A 65 6.45 4.82 9.74
C GLY A 65 6.25 3.93 10.91
N ASP A 66 5.25 3.02 10.82
CA ASP A 66 4.90 2.33 11.89
C ASP A 66 5.77 1.38 12.36
N GLY A 67 6.62 1.00 11.81
CA GLY A 67 7.50 0.10 12.34
C GLY A 67 8.11 0.60 13.54
N ALA A 68 7.96 1.75 13.75
CA ALA A 68 8.57 2.35 14.90
C ALA A 68 8.06 1.77 16.15
#